data_cef9de547622f0af887b077d71e29213
#
_entry.id   cef9de547622f0af887b077d71e29213
#
_cell.length_a   1.000
_cell.length_b   1.000
_cell.length_c   1.000
_cell.angle_alpha   90.00
_cell.angle_beta   90.00
_cell.angle_gamma   90.00
#
_symmetry.space_group_name_H-M   'P 1'
#
loop_
_entity.id
_entity.type
_entity.pdbx_description
1 polymer ?
#
loop_
_entity_poly.entity_id
_entity_poly.type
_entity_poly.pdbx_seq_one_letter_code
_entity_poly.pdbx_strand_id
1 'polypeptide(L)'
;MPTGEIAIGCGETKSMAALSEKMVSFRQKYPLVQFSIYSAIADDIKERLEKGLLDMGLLVEPVDISKYEFIRLPLKEQWGVLVRADSQLAEKEFVTPEDLRGVPLLMVRRELVKNELANWFGDSFDQLEIAATYNLIVNAAFMVEQGLGVALCFDLGAVFENLRFVPLAPRMETGSVLVWKKNQMLSAANALFIQHIRNTI
;
A
#
# COMPACT_ATOMS: atom_id res chain seq x y z
N MET A 1 -1.95 -4.77 33.36
CA MET A 1 -1.29 -4.99 32.04
C MET A 1 -2.34 -4.79 30.97
N PRO A 2 -2.09 -4.00 29.93
CA PRO A 2 -3.08 -3.78 28.86
C PRO A 2 -3.39 -5.09 28.15
N THR A 3 -4.65 -5.24 27.79
CA THR A 3 -5.21 -6.40 27.07
C THR A 3 -6.13 -5.88 25.98
N GLY A 4 -6.55 -6.72 25.07
CA GLY A 4 -7.50 -6.40 24.03
C GLY A 4 -6.92 -6.48 22.63
N GLU A 5 -7.73 -6.08 21.67
CA GLU A 5 -7.39 -6.10 20.26
C GLU A 5 -7.09 -4.68 19.75
N ILE A 6 -6.13 -4.57 18.85
CA ILE A 6 -5.86 -3.38 18.05
C ILE A 6 -6.18 -3.72 16.59
N ALA A 7 -7.23 -3.11 16.04
CA ALA A 7 -7.69 -3.35 14.68
C ALA A 7 -7.08 -2.33 13.72
N ILE A 8 -6.28 -2.80 12.76
CA ILE A 8 -5.54 -1.96 11.82
C ILE A 8 -5.93 -2.31 10.38
N GLY A 9 -6.38 -1.30 9.63
CA GLY A 9 -6.54 -1.41 8.18
C GLY A 9 -5.23 -1.08 7.47
N CYS A 10 -4.86 -1.84 6.44
CA CYS A 10 -3.67 -1.56 5.64
C CYS A 10 -3.79 -2.07 4.20
N GLY A 11 -3.08 -1.41 3.29
CA GLY A 11 -2.81 -1.98 1.97
C GLY A 11 -1.70 -3.02 2.03
N GLU A 12 -1.52 -3.75 0.95
CA GLU A 12 -0.43 -4.71 0.78
C GLU A 12 0.82 -3.98 0.27
N THR A 13 1.67 -3.53 1.19
CA THR A 13 2.87 -2.73 0.91
C THR A 13 4.03 -3.11 1.81
N LYS A 14 5.26 -2.72 1.47
CA LYS A 14 6.45 -2.90 2.32
C LYS A 14 6.36 -2.17 3.66
N SER A 15 5.57 -1.10 3.75
CA SER A 15 5.34 -0.39 5.00
C SER A 15 4.74 -1.29 6.08
N MET A 16 4.03 -2.35 5.70
CA MET A 16 3.54 -3.35 6.65
C MET A 16 4.68 -4.11 7.35
N ALA A 17 5.81 -4.31 6.68
CA ALA A 17 6.98 -4.92 7.33
C ALA A 17 7.51 -4.03 8.47
N ALA A 18 7.64 -2.72 8.23
CA ALA A 18 8.06 -1.76 9.26
C ALA A 18 7.05 -1.71 10.44
N LEU A 19 5.75 -1.71 10.15
CA LEU A 19 4.73 -1.77 11.20
C LEU A 19 4.79 -3.08 11.99
N SER A 20 5.04 -4.21 11.31
CA SER A 20 5.14 -5.54 11.95
C SER A 20 6.29 -5.61 12.94
N GLU A 21 7.42 -4.97 12.68
CA GLU A 21 8.54 -4.86 13.63
C GLU A 21 8.09 -4.17 14.93
N LYS A 22 7.30 -3.10 14.81
CA LYS A 22 6.74 -2.39 15.97
C LYS A 22 5.72 -3.24 16.71
N MET A 23 4.90 -4.01 16.00
CA MET A 23 3.96 -4.96 16.59
C MET A 23 4.69 -6.05 17.41
N VAL A 24 5.77 -6.58 16.87
CA VAL A 24 6.61 -7.59 17.57
C VAL A 24 7.19 -7.01 18.86
N SER A 25 7.87 -5.88 18.77
CA SER A 25 8.49 -5.24 19.95
C SER A 25 7.46 -4.78 21.00
N PHE A 26 6.26 -4.37 20.53
CA PHE A 26 5.16 -4.04 21.43
C PHE A 26 4.62 -5.26 22.17
N ARG A 27 4.40 -6.38 21.49
CA ARG A 27 3.91 -7.62 22.12
C ARG A 27 4.90 -8.24 23.10
N GLN A 28 6.21 -8.00 22.95
CA GLN A 28 7.19 -8.40 23.96
C GLN A 28 6.94 -7.73 25.32
N LYS A 29 6.44 -6.48 25.29
CA LYS A 29 6.09 -5.72 26.52
C LYS A 29 4.66 -6.01 26.99
N TYR A 30 3.74 -6.27 26.07
CA TYR A 30 2.30 -6.42 26.31
C TYR A 30 1.76 -7.69 25.63
N PRO A 31 2.11 -8.88 26.11
CA PRO A 31 1.84 -10.15 25.43
C PRO A 31 0.35 -10.50 25.31
N LEU A 32 -0.52 -9.85 26.09
CA LEU A 32 -1.97 -10.08 26.07
C LEU A 32 -2.70 -9.22 25.03
N VAL A 33 -1.98 -8.33 24.32
CA VAL A 33 -2.56 -7.56 23.21
C VAL A 33 -2.51 -8.38 21.94
N GLN A 34 -3.62 -8.37 21.19
CA GLN A 34 -3.76 -9.00 19.89
C GLN A 34 -3.88 -7.92 18.82
N PHE A 35 -3.46 -8.24 17.60
CA PHE A 35 -3.66 -7.39 16.44
C PHE A 35 -4.61 -8.07 15.45
N SER A 36 -5.52 -7.28 14.89
CA SER A 36 -6.42 -7.68 13.82
C SER A 36 -6.13 -6.85 12.58
N ILE A 37 -5.81 -7.50 11.47
CA ILE A 37 -5.41 -6.82 10.23
C ILE A 37 -6.50 -6.94 9.19
N TYR A 38 -6.94 -5.78 8.67
CA TYR A 38 -7.91 -5.68 7.59
C TYR A 38 -7.22 -5.13 6.35
N SER A 39 -7.10 -5.94 5.30
CA SER A 39 -6.43 -5.56 4.05
C SER A 39 -7.43 -4.92 3.09
N ALA A 40 -7.18 -3.67 2.71
CA ALA A 40 -8.02 -2.92 1.78
C ALA A 40 -7.28 -1.70 1.22
N ILE A 41 -7.88 -1.01 0.25
CA ILE A 41 -7.43 0.30 -0.21
C ILE A 41 -7.78 1.39 0.79
N ALA A 42 -7.13 2.55 0.67
CA ALA A 42 -7.26 3.64 1.64
C ALA A 42 -8.71 4.13 1.83
N ASP A 43 -9.51 4.19 0.78
CA ASP A 43 -10.89 4.68 0.87
C ASP A 43 -11.77 3.76 1.73
N ASP A 44 -11.64 2.45 1.55
CA ASP A 44 -12.37 1.45 2.36
C ASP A 44 -11.90 1.46 3.83
N ILE A 45 -10.59 1.63 4.04
CA ILE A 45 -10.02 1.75 5.39
C ILE A 45 -10.56 2.99 6.09
N LYS A 46 -10.57 4.14 5.41
CA LYS A 46 -11.12 5.40 5.97
C LYS A 46 -12.59 5.27 6.33
N GLU A 47 -13.40 4.65 5.48
CA GLU A 47 -14.81 4.39 5.78
C GLU A 47 -14.98 3.56 7.05
N ARG A 48 -14.16 2.52 7.22
CA ARG A 48 -14.19 1.66 8.41
C ARG A 48 -13.69 2.37 9.67
N LEU A 49 -12.69 3.24 9.55
CA LEU A 49 -12.25 4.12 10.65
C LEU A 49 -13.38 5.04 11.11
N GLU A 50 -14.10 5.66 10.16
CA GLU A 50 -15.24 6.53 10.47
C GLU A 50 -16.37 5.78 11.19
N LYS A 51 -16.61 4.51 10.82
CA LYS A 51 -17.60 3.63 11.46
C LYS A 51 -17.14 3.02 12.78
N GLY A 52 -15.90 3.27 13.22
CA GLY A 52 -15.33 2.70 14.44
C GLY A 52 -15.06 1.18 14.36
N LEU A 53 -14.97 0.63 13.15
CA LEU A 53 -14.65 -0.78 12.90
C LEU A 53 -13.15 -1.07 12.86
N LEU A 54 -12.34 -0.04 12.75
CA LEU A 54 -10.89 -0.07 12.84
C LEU A 54 -10.42 1.01 13.82
N ASP A 55 -9.35 0.73 14.53
CA ASP A 55 -8.71 1.68 15.44
C ASP A 55 -7.73 2.59 14.69
N MET A 56 -6.99 2.02 13.75
CA MET A 56 -5.93 2.69 12.99
C MET A 56 -5.95 2.26 11.52
N GLY A 57 -5.33 3.08 10.68
CA GLY A 57 -5.11 2.76 9.26
C GLY A 57 -3.68 3.05 8.86
N LEU A 58 -3.00 2.10 8.21
CA LEU A 58 -1.74 2.32 7.52
C LEU A 58 -2.06 2.64 6.06
N LEU A 59 -1.96 3.90 5.70
CA LEU A 59 -2.38 4.42 4.40
C LEU A 59 -1.18 4.87 3.58
N VAL A 60 -1.24 4.59 2.27
CA VAL A 60 -0.24 5.07 1.31
C VAL A 60 -0.68 6.40 0.74
N GLU A 61 0.23 7.37 0.71
CA GLU A 61 0.00 8.68 0.10
C GLU A 61 -0.07 8.55 -1.46
N PRO A 62 -0.80 9.40 -2.17
CA PRO A 62 -1.58 10.53 -1.66
C PRO A 62 -2.88 10.08 -1.00
N VAL A 63 -3.20 10.68 0.14
CA VAL A 63 -4.43 10.42 0.89
C VAL A 63 -4.81 11.66 1.71
N ASP A 64 -6.10 12.00 1.74
CA ASP A 64 -6.61 13.06 2.61
C ASP A 64 -6.66 12.56 4.05
N ILE A 65 -5.82 13.14 4.90
CA ILE A 65 -5.68 12.84 6.33
C ILE A 65 -6.13 13.98 7.24
N SER A 66 -6.85 14.95 6.71
CA SER A 66 -7.27 16.17 7.46
C SER A 66 -8.07 15.87 8.74
N LYS A 67 -8.81 14.77 8.76
CA LYS A 67 -9.64 14.31 9.89
C LYS A 67 -8.89 13.42 10.89
N TYR A 68 -7.62 13.12 10.65
CA TYR A 68 -6.86 12.14 11.40
C TYR A 68 -5.65 12.78 12.10
N GLU A 69 -5.29 12.21 13.24
CA GLU A 69 -3.93 12.25 13.76
C GLU A 69 -3.10 11.25 12.98
N PHE A 70 -1.79 11.49 12.85
CA PHE A 70 -0.95 10.60 12.06
C PHE A 70 0.51 10.54 12.53
N ILE A 71 1.17 9.49 12.10
CA ILE A 71 2.62 9.30 12.16
C ILE A 71 3.10 8.90 10.76
N ARG A 72 4.07 9.61 10.19
CA ARG A 72 4.72 9.19 8.94
C ARG A 72 5.73 8.10 9.21
N LEU A 73 5.67 7.03 8.41
CA LEU A 73 6.69 6.00 8.43
C LEU A 73 7.90 6.42 7.59
N PRO A 74 9.14 6.03 7.97
CA PRO A 74 10.34 6.45 7.26
C PRO A 74 10.53 5.77 5.90
N LEU A 75 9.83 4.67 5.66
CA LEU A 75 9.94 3.88 4.43
C LEU A 75 9.15 4.53 3.28
N LYS A 76 9.73 4.51 2.08
CA LYS A 76 9.07 4.90 0.83
C LYS A 76 8.67 3.68 0.03
N GLU A 77 7.45 3.71 -0.50
CA GLU A 77 6.97 2.74 -1.49
C GLU A 77 7.40 3.18 -2.89
N GLN A 78 7.96 2.26 -3.67
CA GLN A 78 8.39 2.53 -5.03
C GLN A 78 7.39 1.96 -6.03
N TRP A 79 6.95 2.80 -6.98
CA TRP A 79 6.11 2.38 -8.08
C TRP A 79 6.90 1.66 -9.17
N GLY A 80 6.26 0.67 -9.76
CA GLY A 80 6.75 -0.07 -10.89
C GLY A 80 5.63 -0.87 -11.55
N VAL A 81 6.04 -1.82 -12.37
CA VAL A 81 5.16 -2.79 -13.01
C VAL A 81 5.52 -4.21 -12.58
N LEU A 82 4.50 -5.01 -12.35
CA LEU A 82 4.63 -6.45 -12.19
C LEU A 82 4.37 -7.10 -13.54
N VAL A 83 5.35 -7.84 -14.04
CA VAL A 83 5.35 -8.45 -15.36
C VAL A 83 5.69 -9.93 -15.26
N ARG A 84 5.35 -10.71 -16.28
CA ARG A 84 5.82 -12.09 -16.39
C ARG A 84 7.34 -12.10 -16.53
N ALA A 85 8.01 -13.02 -15.82
CA ALA A 85 9.46 -13.13 -15.85
C ALA A 85 10.02 -13.46 -17.25
N ASP A 86 9.19 -14.07 -18.12
CA ASP A 86 9.53 -14.42 -19.50
C ASP A 86 9.18 -13.31 -20.53
N SER A 87 8.71 -12.16 -20.09
CA SER A 87 8.36 -11.04 -20.98
C SER A 87 9.57 -10.14 -21.29
N GLN A 88 9.51 -9.43 -22.42
CA GLN A 88 10.54 -8.46 -22.79
C GLN A 88 10.69 -7.31 -21.78
N LEU A 89 9.60 -6.90 -21.12
CA LEU A 89 9.65 -5.87 -20.08
C LEU A 89 10.44 -6.34 -18.84
N ALA A 90 10.46 -7.64 -18.57
CA ALA A 90 11.24 -8.21 -17.46
C ALA A 90 12.75 -8.09 -17.65
N GLU A 91 13.24 -7.91 -18.86
CA GLU A 91 14.67 -7.73 -19.16
C GLU A 91 15.16 -6.30 -18.90
N LYS A 92 14.22 -5.34 -18.72
CA LYS A 92 14.56 -3.93 -18.50
C LYS A 92 14.94 -3.67 -17.03
N GLU A 93 15.85 -2.71 -16.83
CA GLU A 93 16.16 -2.18 -15.48
C GLU A 93 15.04 -1.29 -14.95
N PHE A 94 14.34 -0.59 -15.84
CA PHE A 94 13.21 0.28 -15.56
C PHE A 94 12.28 0.37 -16.77
N VAL A 95 11.05 0.81 -16.56
CA VAL A 95 10.08 1.09 -17.62
C VAL A 95 9.73 2.56 -17.67
N THR A 96 9.57 3.08 -18.88
CA THR A 96 9.14 4.46 -19.15
C THR A 96 7.68 4.47 -19.62
N PRO A 97 7.00 5.63 -19.68
CA PRO A 97 5.67 5.73 -20.28
C PRO A 97 5.60 5.15 -21.70
N GLU A 98 6.66 5.35 -22.49
CA GLU A 98 6.76 4.82 -23.87
C GLU A 98 6.75 3.29 -23.92
N ASP A 99 7.40 2.63 -22.97
CA ASP A 99 7.46 1.18 -22.89
C ASP A 99 6.10 0.54 -22.62
N LEU A 100 5.19 1.30 -22.00
CA LEU A 100 3.83 0.84 -21.64
C LEU A 100 2.77 1.23 -22.68
N ARG A 101 3.15 1.91 -23.75
CA ARG A 101 2.24 2.26 -24.84
C ARG A 101 1.72 1.00 -25.52
N GLY A 102 0.39 0.87 -25.59
CA GLY A 102 -0.26 -0.29 -26.22
C GLY A 102 -0.14 -1.59 -25.43
N VAL A 103 0.35 -1.53 -24.19
CA VAL A 103 0.41 -2.67 -23.27
C VAL A 103 -0.85 -2.69 -22.41
N PRO A 104 -1.61 -3.79 -22.35
CA PRO A 104 -2.75 -3.90 -21.43
C PRO A 104 -2.31 -3.74 -19.98
N LEU A 105 -2.93 -2.83 -19.25
CA LEU A 105 -2.59 -2.48 -17.88
C LEU A 105 -3.64 -2.94 -16.88
N LEU A 106 -3.19 -3.39 -15.73
CA LEU A 106 -3.99 -3.61 -14.54
C LEU A 106 -3.69 -2.49 -13.55
N MET A 107 -4.71 -1.74 -13.13
CA MET A 107 -4.53 -0.56 -12.29
C MET A 107 -5.27 -0.69 -10.97
N VAL A 108 -4.68 -0.12 -9.91
CA VAL A 108 -5.36 -0.01 -8.63
C VAL A 108 -6.53 0.98 -8.72
N ARG A 109 -7.64 0.63 -8.08
CA ARG A 109 -8.88 1.43 -8.08
C ARG A 109 -8.82 2.54 -7.01
N ARG A 110 -8.09 3.63 -7.29
CA ARG A 110 -8.00 4.81 -6.40
C ARG A 110 -7.86 6.09 -7.23
N GLU A 111 -8.78 7.05 -7.06
CA GLU A 111 -8.79 8.30 -7.84
C GLU A 111 -7.54 9.16 -7.60
N LEU A 112 -7.08 9.30 -6.37
CA LEU A 112 -5.88 10.11 -6.09
C LEU A 112 -4.62 9.48 -6.70
N VAL A 113 -4.50 8.16 -6.70
CA VAL A 113 -3.41 7.44 -7.36
C VAL A 113 -3.51 7.57 -8.88
N LYS A 114 -4.72 7.57 -9.43
CA LYS A 114 -4.94 7.80 -10.86
C LYS A 114 -4.38 9.16 -11.30
N ASN A 115 -4.55 10.21 -10.51
CA ASN A 115 -3.99 11.54 -10.79
C ASN A 115 -2.46 11.53 -10.77
N GLU A 116 -1.84 10.85 -9.81
CA GLU A 116 -0.38 10.69 -9.75
C GLU A 116 0.16 9.94 -10.99
N LEU A 117 -0.48 8.85 -11.37
CA LEU A 117 -0.13 8.10 -12.58
C LEU A 117 -0.38 8.89 -13.85
N ALA A 118 -1.45 9.68 -13.93
CA ALA A 118 -1.72 10.57 -15.06
C ALA A 118 -0.58 11.56 -15.27
N ASN A 119 -0.04 12.15 -14.21
CA ASN A 119 1.13 13.03 -14.28
C ASN A 119 2.37 12.30 -14.78
N TRP A 120 2.58 11.06 -14.35
CA TRP A 120 3.73 10.27 -14.78
C TRP A 120 3.62 9.87 -16.25
N PHE A 121 2.45 9.46 -16.74
CA PHE A 121 2.21 9.10 -18.14
C PHE A 121 2.16 10.32 -19.07
N GLY A 122 1.81 11.50 -18.54
CA GLY A 122 1.62 12.70 -19.36
C GLY A 122 0.54 12.52 -20.44
N ASP A 123 0.82 12.96 -21.66
CA ASP A 123 -0.12 12.91 -22.79
C ASP A 123 -0.55 11.48 -23.18
N SER A 124 0.21 10.46 -22.76
CA SER A 124 -0.11 9.06 -23.04
C SER A 124 -1.22 8.49 -22.17
N PHE A 125 -1.60 9.18 -21.08
CA PHE A 125 -2.55 8.66 -20.09
C PHE A 125 -3.92 8.34 -20.67
N ASP A 126 -4.46 9.21 -21.52
CA ASP A 126 -5.78 9.01 -22.14
C ASP A 126 -5.81 7.89 -23.19
N GLN A 127 -4.64 7.41 -23.61
CA GLN A 127 -4.48 6.34 -24.60
C GLN A 127 -4.16 4.98 -23.96
N LEU A 128 -4.14 4.90 -22.64
CA LEU A 128 -3.84 3.66 -21.92
C LEU A 128 -4.95 2.63 -22.14
N GLU A 129 -4.54 1.40 -22.39
CA GLU A 129 -5.44 0.25 -22.40
C GLU A 129 -5.55 -0.34 -20.99
N ILE A 130 -6.65 -0.09 -20.31
CA ILE A 130 -6.92 -0.65 -18.99
C ILE A 130 -7.70 -1.94 -19.15
N ALA A 131 -7.02 -3.08 -19.00
CA ALA A 131 -7.62 -4.41 -19.12
C ALA A 131 -8.40 -4.80 -17.86
N ALA A 132 -7.95 -4.38 -16.68
CA ALA A 132 -8.64 -4.62 -15.41
C ALA A 132 -8.26 -3.59 -14.35
N THR A 133 -9.11 -3.47 -13.33
CA THR A 133 -8.79 -2.77 -12.09
C THR A 133 -8.79 -3.75 -10.92
N TYR A 134 -7.98 -3.46 -9.91
CA TYR A 134 -7.85 -4.31 -8.72
C TYR A 134 -7.71 -3.47 -7.45
N ASN A 135 -7.89 -4.08 -6.30
CA ASN A 135 -7.68 -3.47 -4.98
C ASN A 135 -6.53 -4.13 -4.19
N LEU A 136 -6.31 -5.42 -4.34
CA LEU A 136 -5.24 -6.18 -3.68
C LEU A 136 -4.36 -6.88 -4.71
N ILE A 137 -3.05 -6.83 -4.49
CA ILE A 137 -2.03 -7.20 -5.49
C ILE A 137 -2.01 -8.70 -5.84
N VAL A 138 -2.39 -9.58 -4.93
CA VAL A 138 -2.35 -11.03 -5.19
C VAL A 138 -3.27 -11.41 -6.36
N ASN A 139 -4.48 -10.84 -6.43
CA ASN A 139 -5.37 -11.07 -7.56
C ASN A 139 -4.78 -10.53 -8.87
N ALA A 140 -4.17 -9.35 -8.83
CA ALA A 140 -3.49 -8.79 -9.99
C ALA A 140 -2.32 -9.67 -10.43
N ALA A 141 -1.54 -10.22 -9.50
CA ALA A 141 -0.43 -11.12 -9.81
C ALA A 141 -0.91 -12.37 -10.59
N PHE A 142 -2.01 -13.00 -10.19
CA PHE A 142 -2.59 -14.11 -10.94
C PHE A 142 -3.03 -13.70 -12.36
N MET A 143 -3.63 -12.52 -12.50
CA MET A 143 -4.02 -12.00 -13.83
C MET A 143 -2.79 -11.73 -14.71
N VAL A 144 -1.71 -11.19 -14.14
CA VAL A 144 -0.43 -10.99 -14.87
C VAL A 144 0.16 -12.32 -15.29
N GLU A 145 0.20 -13.29 -14.40
CA GLU A 145 0.75 -14.62 -14.68
C GLU A 145 0.02 -15.32 -15.85
N GLN A 146 -1.30 -15.13 -15.95
CA GLN A 146 -2.11 -15.65 -17.05
C GLN A 146 -2.03 -14.78 -18.33
N GLY A 147 -1.31 -13.68 -18.33
CA GLY A 147 -1.09 -12.85 -19.49
C GLY A 147 -2.18 -11.83 -19.80
N LEU A 148 -3.04 -11.47 -18.83
CA LEU A 148 -4.07 -10.44 -19.04
C LEU A 148 -3.47 -9.04 -19.27
N GLY A 149 -2.32 -8.78 -18.70
CA GLY A 149 -1.61 -7.50 -18.83
C GLY A 149 -0.48 -7.37 -17.83
N VAL A 150 0.00 -6.16 -17.62
CA VAL A 150 0.99 -5.83 -16.59
C VAL A 150 0.34 -4.99 -15.49
N ALA A 151 0.70 -5.24 -14.24
CA ALA A 151 0.11 -4.51 -13.12
C ALA A 151 0.99 -3.34 -12.69
N LEU A 152 0.41 -2.14 -12.65
CA LEU A 152 1.01 -0.98 -11.99
C LEU A 152 0.85 -1.15 -10.48
N CYS A 153 1.94 -1.28 -9.75
CA CYS A 153 1.94 -1.60 -8.33
C CYS A 153 3.19 -1.08 -7.61
N PHE A 154 3.22 -1.26 -6.30
CA PHE A 154 4.43 -1.03 -5.50
C PHE A 154 5.35 -2.25 -5.52
N ASP A 155 6.64 -2.02 -5.29
CA ASP A 155 7.62 -3.08 -5.06
C ASP A 155 7.35 -3.76 -3.72
N LEU A 156 6.98 -5.05 -3.75
CA LEU A 156 6.80 -5.90 -2.57
C LEU A 156 7.98 -6.82 -2.29
N GLY A 157 9.05 -6.71 -3.09
CA GLY A 157 10.16 -7.66 -3.09
C GLY A 157 9.84 -8.92 -3.91
N ALA A 158 10.64 -9.96 -3.76
CA ALA A 158 10.50 -11.23 -4.50
C ALA A 158 9.38 -12.11 -3.93
N VAL A 159 8.13 -11.65 -4.03
CA VAL A 159 6.96 -12.37 -3.48
C VAL A 159 6.38 -13.39 -4.47
N PHE A 160 6.59 -13.20 -5.79
CA PHE A 160 5.99 -14.02 -6.85
C PHE A 160 7.08 -14.67 -7.71
N GLU A 161 7.10 -16.00 -7.77
CA GLU A 161 8.16 -16.78 -8.41
C GLU A 161 8.28 -16.57 -9.92
N ASN A 162 7.14 -16.50 -10.63
CA ASN A 162 7.09 -16.38 -12.10
C ASN A 162 6.92 -14.95 -12.59
N LEU A 163 6.99 -13.98 -11.71
CA LEU A 163 6.81 -12.57 -11.99
C LEU A 163 8.04 -11.78 -11.60
N ARG A 164 8.23 -10.64 -12.24
CA ARG A 164 9.28 -9.70 -11.93
C ARG A 164 8.70 -8.30 -11.76
N PHE A 165 9.18 -7.61 -10.73
CA PHE A 165 8.93 -6.19 -10.58
C PHE A 165 9.98 -5.38 -11.34
N VAL A 166 9.53 -4.41 -12.14
CA VAL A 166 10.39 -3.47 -12.87
C VAL A 166 10.01 -2.06 -12.47
N PRO A 167 10.93 -1.25 -11.90
CA PRO A 167 10.61 0.09 -11.42
C PRO A 167 10.27 1.05 -12.56
N LEU A 168 9.52 2.09 -12.26
CA LEU A 168 9.22 3.20 -13.17
C LEU A 168 10.42 4.14 -13.32
N ALA A 169 10.61 4.69 -14.53
CA ALA A 169 11.47 5.82 -14.80
C ALA A 169 10.72 6.87 -15.66
N PRO A 170 10.64 8.14 -15.25
CA PRO A 170 11.22 8.71 -14.02
C PRO A 170 10.71 8.02 -12.75
N ARG A 171 11.60 7.92 -11.74
CA ARG A 171 11.31 7.27 -10.48
C ARG A 171 10.09 7.90 -9.80
N MET A 172 9.17 7.07 -9.35
CA MET A 172 7.97 7.47 -8.64
C MET A 172 7.90 6.75 -7.30
N GLU A 173 7.91 7.53 -6.22
CA GLU A 173 7.85 7.03 -4.85
C GLU A 173 6.77 7.74 -4.07
N THR A 174 6.28 7.09 -3.03
CA THR A 174 5.33 7.67 -2.11
C THR A 174 5.58 7.21 -0.68
N GLY A 175 5.09 8.00 0.28
CA GLY A 175 5.19 7.68 1.70
C GLY A 175 3.99 6.92 2.21
N SER A 176 4.09 6.48 3.47
CA SER A 176 3.00 5.87 4.21
C SER A 176 2.80 6.56 5.55
N VAL A 177 1.55 6.64 5.96
CA VAL A 177 1.13 7.24 7.23
C VAL A 177 0.28 6.26 8.02
N LEU A 178 0.57 6.13 9.30
CA LEU A 178 -0.32 5.50 10.25
C LEU A 178 -1.27 6.56 10.79
N VAL A 179 -2.57 6.36 10.66
CA VAL A 179 -3.60 7.34 11.03
C VAL A 179 -4.59 6.76 12.03
N TRP A 180 -5.19 7.63 12.84
CA TRP A 180 -6.34 7.33 13.70
C TRP A 180 -7.20 8.59 13.86
N LYS A 181 -8.47 8.42 14.23
CA LYS A 181 -9.40 9.56 14.30
C LYS A 181 -8.98 10.60 15.35
N LYS A 182 -9.09 11.87 15.01
CA LYS A 182 -9.00 12.98 15.96
C LYS A 182 -10.14 12.88 16.98
N ASN A 183 -9.85 13.32 18.21
CA ASN A 183 -10.85 13.40 19.30
C ASN A 183 -11.56 12.08 19.63
N GLN A 184 -10.95 10.95 19.29
CA GLN A 184 -11.44 9.62 19.65
C GLN A 184 -10.90 9.23 21.04
N MET A 185 -11.76 8.63 21.85
CA MET A 185 -11.32 7.97 23.07
C MET A 185 -10.59 6.68 22.70
N LEU A 186 -9.27 6.69 22.88
CA LEU A 186 -8.44 5.53 22.60
C LEU A 186 -8.53 4.51 23.75
N SER A 187 -8.54 3.22 23.42
CA SER A 187 -8.29 2.18 24.43
C SER A 187 -6.87 2.31 25.00
N ALA A 188 -6.62 1.75 26.17
CA ALA A 188 -5.28 1.74 26.75
C ALA A 188 -4.25 1.07 25.83
N ALA A 189 -4.63 -0.01 25.15
CA ALA A 189 -3.79 -0.71 24.19
C ALA A 189 -3.44 0.19 22.99
N ASN A 190 -4.45 0.88 22.42
CA ASN A 190 -4.25 1.79 21.28
C ASN A 190 -3.33 2.97 21.64
N ALA A 191 -3.58 3.62 22.78
CA ALA A 191 -2.76 4.76 23.24
C ALA A 191 -1.30 4.35 23.46
N LEU A 192 -1.06 3.20 24.10
CA LEU A 192 0.28 2.67 24.33
C LEU A 192 0.99 2.25 23.04
N PHE A 193 0.26 1.68 22.10
CA PHE A 193 0.84 1.29 20.82
C PHE A 193 1.25 2.53 19.99
N ILE A 194 0.43 3.56 19.92
CA ILE A 194 0.77 4.84 19.28
C ILE A 194 2.03 5.44 19.93
N GLN A 195 2.08 5.47 21.28
CA GLN A 195 3.26 5.96 21.98
C GLN A 195 4.50 5.10 21.69
N HIS A 196 4.36 3.79 21.64
CA HIS A 196 5.43 2.87 21.31
C HIS A 196 6.00 3.15 19.90
N ILE A 197 5.14 3.34 18.92
CA ILE A 197 5.56 3.69 17.55
C ILE A 197 6.30 5.04 17.56
N ARG A 198 5.74 6.09 18.16
CA ARG A 198 6.38 7.42 18.24
C ARG A 198 7.79 7.39 18.85
N ASN A 199 8.01 6.52 19.81
CA ASN A 199 9.29 6.42 20.51
C ASN A 199 10.32 5.54 19.78
N THR A 200 9.93 4.85 18.71
CA THR A 200 10.74 3.84 18.03
C THR A 200 10.92 4.09 16.52
N ILE A 201 10.38 5.21 16.02
CA ILE A 201 10.61 5.69 14.64
C ILE A 201 11.85 6.58 14.58
#